data_94b8ca633b468c49779cf06992175021
#
_entry.id   94b8ca633b468c49779cf06992175021
#
_cell.length_a   1.000
_cell.length_b   1.000
_cell.length_c   1.000
_cell.angle_alpha   90.00
_cell.angle_beta   90.00
_cell.angle_gamma   90.00
#
_symmetry.space_group_name_H-M   'P 1'
#
loop_
_entity.id
_entity.type
_entity.pdbx_description
1 polymer ?
#
loop_
_entity_poly.entity_id
_entity_poly.type
_entity_poly.pdbx_seq_one_letter_code
_entity_poly.pdbx_strand_id
1 'polypeptide(L)'
;MLIYWVVFFILFLFSYVELISARQSLVLLRCVILFIACMVGFRYNIGADWETYVIIYNRQIPSLLDPEYRILMEPLFWILGSLCKTLGLSYACFFIILSLISFVVLFIVIRRIGCGYIYLPILLYFCLFFCQFQLNIVRHGIMASFVWLAFSYIKECSLKKFVFFLLIAAGFQLAALAFFPFYFLLNRCYMQKSVVTLIFISLIFVMLGVSQKILLLGTK
;
A
#
# COMPACT_ATOMS: atom_id res chain seq x y z
N MET A 1 -8.90 10.12 -18.64
CA MET A 1 -9.37 11.08 -17.58
C MET A 1 -10.82 10.84 -17.17
N LEU A 2 -11.78 10.69 -18.08
CA LEU A 2 -13.21 10.55 -17.77
C LEU A 2 -13.52 9.42 -16.75
N ILE A 3 -12.89 8.25 -16.90
CA ILE A 3 -13.15 7.07 -16.05
C ILE A 3 -12.82 7.32 -14.56
N TYR A 4 -11.79 8.12 -14.25
CA TYR A 4 -11.44 8.49 -12.87
C TYR A 4 -12.51 9.38 -12.24
N TRP A 5 -13.07 10.31 -13.00
CA TRP A 5 -14.19 11.13 -12.56
C TRP A 5 -15.44 10.31 -12.31
N VAL A 6 -15.73 9.33 -13.17
CA VAL A 6 -16.86 8.40 -12.96
C VAL A 6 -16.70 7.64 -11.63
N VAL A 7 -15.52 7.06 -11.37
CA VAL A 7 -15.25 6.36 -10.10
C VAL A 7 -15.35 7.32 -8.92
N PHE A 8 -14.78 8.53 -9.04
CA PHE A 8 -14.90 9.55 -7.99
C PHE A 8 -16.37 9.86 -7.66
N PHE A 9 -17.19 10.15 -8.67
CA PHE A 9 -18.60 10.47 -8.44
C PHE A 9 -19.39 9.29 -7.87
N ILE A 10 -19.12 8.06 -8.29
CA ILE A 10 -19.73 6.86 -7.72
C ILE A 10 -19.38 6.73 -6.24
N LEU A 11 -18.09 6.82 -5.89
CA LEU A 11 -17.64 6.76 -4.50
C LEU A 11 -18.17 7.93 -3.66
N PHE A 12 -18.24 9.13 -4.24
CA PHE A 12 -18.81 10.31 -3.59
C PHE A 12 -20.29 10.12 -3.27
N LEU A 13 -21.10 9.65 -4.23
CA LEU A 13 -22.51 9.37 -4.01
C LEU A 13 -22.73 8.32 -2.93
N PHE A 14 -21.94 7.24 -2.94
CA PHE A 14 -22.05 6.20 -1.91
C PHE A 14 -21.63 6.70 -0.53
N SER A 15 -20.58 7.49 -0.47
CA SER A 15 -20.16 8.15 0.77
C SER A 15 -21.23 9.10 1.29
N TYR A 16 -21.87 9.86 0.42
CA TYR A 16 -22.95 10.77 0.77
C TYR A 16 -24.20 10.04 1.29
N VAL A 17 -24.61 8.95 0.60
CA VAL A 17 -25.71 8.11 1.03
C VAL A 17 -25.41 7.44 2.38
N GLU A 18 -24.17 6.98 2.58
CA GLU A 18 -23.72 6.40 3.86
C GLU A 18 -23.81 7.41 5.01
N LEU A 19 -23.42 8.68 4.76
CA LEU A 19 -23.49 9.75 5.78
C LEU A 19 -24.93 10.07 6.19
N ILE A 20 -25.88 10.02 5.24
CA ILE A 20 -27.29 10.39 5.54
C ILE A 20 -28.06 9.20 6.12
N SER A 21 -27.93 8.01 5.54
CA SER A 21 -28.79 6.87 5.84
C SER A 21 -28.14 5.78 6.68
N ALA A 22 -26.84 5.89 6.99
CA ALA A 22 -26.03 4.87 7.64
C ALA A 22 -26.10 3.47 6.97
N ARG A 23 -26.60 3.40 5.73
CA ARG A 23 -26.72 2.16 4.97
C ARG A 23 -25.42 1.84 4.25
N GLN A 24 -24.94 0.62 4.43
CA GLN A 24 -23.73 0.11 3.81
C GLN A 24 -24.06 -1.13 3.00
N SER A 25 -23.82 -1.10 1.70
CA SER A 25 -23.95 -2.28 0.83
C SER A 25 -22.60 -2.89 0.56
N LEU A 26 -22.26 -3.98 1.26
CA LEU A 26 -21.00 -4.69 1.05
C LEU A 26 -20.87 -5.29 -0.36
N VAL A 27 -21.99 -5.66 -0.99
CA VAL A 27 -21.98 -6.15 -2.38
C VAL A 27 -21.53 -5.06 -3.32
N LEU A 28 -22.12 -3.87 -3.21
CA LEU A 28 -21.79 -2.73 -4.03
C LEU A 28 -20.32 -2.30 -3.85
N LEU A 29 -19.84 -2.31 -2.60
CA LEU A 29 -18.44 -2.04 -2.30
C LEU A 29 -17.51 -3.03 -3.01
N ARG A 30 -17.82 -4.35 -2.96
CA ARG A 30 -17.02 -5.37 -3.66
C ARG A 30 -16.98 -5.14 -5.16
N CYS A 31 -18.12 -4.76 -5.76
CA CYS A 31 -18.18 -4.42 -7.18
C CYS A 31 -17.30 -3.21 -7.53
N VAL A 32 -17.34 -2.16 -6.71
CA VAL A 32 -16.49 -0.97 -6.91
C VAL A 32 -15.00 -1.31 -6.77
N ILE A 33 -14.62 -2.06 -5.74
CA ILE A 33 -13.24 -2.50 -5.54
C ILE A 33 -12.75 -3.34 -6.72
N LEU A 34 -13.56 -4.30 -7.18
CA LEU A 34 -13.22 -5.13 -8.32
C LEU A 34 -13.06 -4.29 -9.60
N PHE A 35 -13.96 -3.34 -9.82
CA PHE A 35 -13.88 -2.42 -10.95
C PHE A 35 -12.60 -1.58 -10.93
N ILE A 36 -12.25 -1.00 -9.76
CA ILE A 36 -11.01 -0.23 -9.60
C ILE A 36 -9.78 -1.13 -9.82
N ALA A 37 -9.79 -2.36 -9.30
CA ALA A 37 -8.69 -3.30 -9.50
C ALA A 37 -8.53 -3.68 -10.99
N CYS A 38 -9.63 -3.88 -11.71
CA CYS A 38 -9.60 -4.09 -13.17
C CYS A 38 -9.01 -2.87 -13.90
N MET A 39 -9.39 -1.65 -13.50
CA MET A 39 -8.79 -0.43 -14.06
C MET A 39 -7.26 -0.39 -13.87
N VAL A 40 -6.77 -0.84 -12.72
CA VAL A 40 -5.32 -0.91 -12.44
C VAL A 40 -4.65 -1.94 -13.34
N GLY A 41 -5.25 -3.10 -13.54
CA GLY A 41 -4.66 -4.18 -14.33
C GLY A 41 -4.69 -3.91 -15.84
N PHE A 42 -5.79 -3.38 -16.35
CA PHE A 42 -5.96 -3.10 -17.78
C PHE A 42 -5.39 -1.75 -18.23
N ARG A 43 -4.76 -1.00 -17.33
CA ARG A 43 -4.08 0.24 -17.72
C ARG A 43 -2.97 -0.04 -18.72
N TYR A 44 -2.86 0.82 -19.71
CA TYR A 44 -1.78 0.78 -20.70
C TYR A 44 -1.02 2.11 -20.67
N ASN A 45 0.28 2.05 -20.44
CA ASN A 45 1.19 3.19 -20.39
C ASN A 45 0.71 4.35 -19.49
N ILE A 46 0.10 3.99 -18.34
CA ILE A 46 -0.34 4.95 -17.33
C ILE A 46 0.47 4.73 -16.05
N GLY A 47 1.12 5.81 -15.59
CA GLY A 47 2.04 5.79 -14.44
C GLY A 47 3.50 5.73 -14.88
N ALA A 48 4.37 6.48 -14.18
CA ALA A 48 5.79 6.59 -14.53
C ALA A 48 6.52 5.24 -14.51
N ASP A 49 6.15 4.36 -13.59
CA ASP A 49 6.82 3.06 -13.39
C ASP A 49 6.15 1.89 -14.14
N TRP A 50 5.09 2.16 -14.93
CA TRP A 50 4.31 1.11 -15.60
C TRP A 50 5.20 0.21 -16.48
N GLU A 51 6.00 0.81 -17.34
CA GLU A 51 6.89 0.08 -18.26
C GLU A 51 7.91 -0.78 -17.48
N THR A 52 8.49 -0.21 -16.42
CA THR A 52 9.42 -0.91 -15.55
C THR A 52 8.81 -2.17 -14.94
N TYR A 53 7.58 -2.08 -14.41
CA TYR A 53 6.90 -3.26 -13.84
C TYR A 53 6.53 -4.30 -14.89
N VAL A 54 6.15 -3.88 -16.10
CA VAL A 54 5.87 -4.80 -17.21
C VAL A 54 7.15 -5.54 -17.64
N ILE A 55 8.28 -4.84 -17.71
CA ILE A 55 9.58 -5.44 -18.01
C ILE A 55 10.00 -6.41 -16.88
N ILE A 56 9.87 -6.02 -15.62
CA ILE A 56 10.17 -6.89 -14.47
C ILE A 56 9.34 -8.18 -14.56
N TYR A 57 8.02 -8.07 -14.74
CA TYR A 57 7.15 -9.23 -14.81
C TYR A 57 7.48 -10.15 -15.99
N ASN A 58 7.62 -9.58 -17.20
CA ASN A 58 7.79 -10.38 -18.41
C ASN A 58 9.19 -10.98 -18.56
N ARG A 59 10.25 -10.22 -18.16
CA ARG A 59 11.64 -10.60 -18.46
C ARG A 59 12.43 -11.07 -17.23
N GLN A 60 12.15 -10.55 -16.04
CA GLN A 60 12.99 -10.81 -14.87
C GLN A 60 12.40 -11.88 -13.94
N ILE A 61 11.08 -11.84 -13.71
CA ILE A 61 10.42 -12.82 -12.83
C ILE A 61 10.34 -14.17 -13.57
N PRO A 62 11.02 -15.24 -13.05
CA PRO A 62 10.92 -16.59 -13.60
C PRO A 62 9.62 -17.27 -13.13
N SER A 63 9.24 -18.39 -13.75
CA SER A 63 8.23 -19.27 -13.17
C SER A 63 8.80 -20.02 -11.97
N LEU A 64 7.95 -20.50 -11.06
CA LEU A 64 8.39 -21.31 -9.91
C LEU A 64 8.99 -22.66 -10.33
N LEU A 65 8.71 -23.11 -11.55
CA LEU A 65 9.21 -24.37 -12.11
C LEU A 65 10.56 -24.20 -12.84
N ASP A 66 11.08 -22.97 -12.90
CA ASP A 66 12.34 -22.68 -13.55
C ASP A 66 13.51 -23.25 -12.70
N PRO A 67 14.42 -24.09 -13.28
CA PRO A 67 15.58 -24.63 -12.56
C PRO A 67 16.52 -23.55 -12.01
N GLU A 68 16.56 -22.38 -12.65
CA GLU A 68 17.39 -21.24 -12.24
C GLU A 68 16.64 -20.22 -11.38
N TYR A 69 15.56 -20.65 -10.70
CA TYR A 69 14.76 -19.77 -9.86
C TYR A 69 15.61 -19.09 -8.79
N ARG A 70 15.64 -17.77 -8.86
CA ARG A 70 16.31 -16.90 -7.86
C ARG A 70 15.43 -15.72 -7.51
N ILE A 71 15.44 -15.33 -6.26
CA ILE A 71 14.74 -14.14 -5.76
C ILE A 71 15.70 -12.96 -5.88
N LEU A 72 15.42 -12.03 -6.78
CA LEU A 72 16.27 -10.84 -7.05
C LEU A 72 15.75 -9.57 -6.38
N MET A 73 14.52 -9.58 -5.89
CA MET A 73 13.85 -8.42 -5.27
C MET A 73 13.15 -8.85 -3.99
N GLU A 74 12.25 -8.00 -3.48
CA GLU A 74 11.46 -8.29 -2.29
C GLU A 74 10.67 -9.60 -2.44
N PRO A 75 10.78 -10.51 -1.45
CA PRO A 75 10.42 -11.91 -1.63
C PRO A 75 8.92 -12.13 -1.92
N LEU A 76 8.01 -11.43 -1.24
CA LEU A 76 6.59 -11.64 -1.46
C LEU A 76 6.11 -11.11 -2.81
N PHE A 77 6.65 -9.97 -3.25
CA PHE A 77 6.35 -9.45 -4.58
C PHE A 77 6.83 -10.43 -5.66
N TRP A 78 8.06 -10.95 -5.49
CA TRP A 78 8.67 -11.89 -6.44
C TRP A 78 7.93 -13.22 -6.50
N ILE A 79 7.66 -13.84 -5.34
CA ILE A 79 6.95 -15.12 -5.24
C ILE A 79 5.56 -15.01 -5.85
N LEU A 80 4.82 -13.92 -5.55
CA LEU A 80 3.49 -13.71 -6.12
C LEU A 80 3.54 -13.57 -7.65
N GLY A 81 4.52 -12.82 -8.16
CA GLY A 81 4.74 -12.70 -9.62
C GLY A 81 5.10 -14.02 -10.26
N SER A 82 6.00 -14.80 -9.64
CA SER A 82 6.39 -16.13 -10.12
C SER A 82 5.23 -17.11 -10.11
N LEU A 83 4.37 -17.06 -9.08
CA LEU A 83 3.15 -17.86 -9.01
C LEU A 83 2.19 -17.51 -10.17
N CYS A 84 1.95 -16.22 -10.40
CA CYS A 84 1.11 -15.76 -11.52
C CYS A 84 1.68 -16.25 -12.87
N LYS A 85 2.99 -16.18 -13.05
CA LYS A 85 3.65 -16.62 -14.28
C LYS A 85 3.57 -18.13 -14.46
N THR A 86 3.71 -18.91 -13.40
CA THR A 86 3.53 -20.37 -13.42
C THR A 86 2.12 -20.77 -13.83
N LEU A 87 1.12 -19.97 -13.43
CA LEU A 87 -0.29 -20.15 -13.82
C LEU A 87 -0.60 -19.61 -15.22
N GLY A 88 0.37 -19.11 -15.96
CA GLY A 88 0.19 -18.55 -17.31
C GLY A 88 -0.56 -17.22 -17.35
N LEU A 89 -0.66 -16.53 -16.21
CA LEU A 89 -1.37 -15.25 -16.13
C LEU A 89 -0.55 -14.12 -16.76
N SER A 90 -1.25 -13.14 -17.34
CA SER A 90 -0.63 -11.94 -17.91
C SER A 90 -0.21 -10.95 -16.81
N TYR A 91 0.63 -9.97 -17.18
CA TYR A 91 0.99 -8.86 -16.27
C TYR A 91 -0.25 -8.09 -15.77
N ALA A 92 -1.30 -7.99 -16.60
CA ALA A 92 -2.54 -7.34 -16.21
C ALA A 92 -3.22 -8.07 -15.04
N CYS A 93 -3.30 -9.40 -15.10
CA CYS A 93 -3.82 -10.22 -13.99
C CYS A 93 -2.98 -10.06 -12.73
N PHE A 94 -1.66 -10.01 -12.85
CA PHE A 94 -0.77 -9.77 -11.72
C PHE A 94 -1.06 -8.42 -11.05
N PHE A 95 -1.24 -7.34 -11.81
CA PHE A 95 -1.60 -6.04 -11.26
C PHE A 95 -3.00 -6.02 -10.64
N ILE A 96 -3.98 -6.72 -11.22
CA ILE A 96 -5.31 -6.89 -10.62
C ILE A 96 -5.18 -7.55 -9.25
N ILE A 97 -4.41 -8.63 -9.14
CA ILE A 97 -4.20 -9.37 -7.89
C ILE A 97 -3.55 -8.47 -6.84
N LEU A 98 -2.48 -7.75 -7.19
CA LEU A 98 -1.82 -6.81 -6.27
C LEU A 98 -2.78 -5.73 -5.77
N SER A 99 -3.56 -5.15 -6.66
CA SER A 99 -4.55 -4.14 -6.33
C SER A 99 -5.67 -4.69 -5.44
N LEU A 100 -6.18 -5.88 -5.75
CA LEU A 100 -7.20 -6.55 -4.92
C LEU A 100 -6.69 -6.82 -3.51
N ILE A 101 -5.46 -7.35 -3.36
CA ILE A 101 -4.85 -7.58 -2.03
C ILE A 101 -4.77 -6.25 -1.27
N SER A 102 -4.29 -5.19 -1.92
CA SER A 102 -4.17 -3.87 -1.32
C SER A 102 -5.53 -3.34 -0.82
N PHE A 103 -6.58 -3.43 -1.63
CA PHE A 103 -7.92 -2.97 -1.25
C PHE A 103 -8.59 -3.85 -0.19
N VAL A 104 -8.38 -5.18 -0.22
CA VAL A 104 -8.88 -6.08 0.81
C VAL A 104 -8.24 -5.76 2.16
N VAL A 105 -6.92 -5.54 2.19
CA VAL A 105 -6.21 -5.14 3.40
C VAL A 105 -6.68 -3.78 3.89
N LEU A 106 -6.84 -2.80 2.98
CA LEU A 106 -7.37 -1.48 3.31
C LEU A 106 -8.78 -1.57 3.92
N PHE A 107 -9.66 -2.41 3.35
CA PHE A 107 -10.99 -2.65 3.90
C PHE A 107 -10.92 -3.22 5.33
N ILE A 108 -10.03 -4.18 5.59
CA ILE A 108 -9.80 -4.72 6.94
C ILE A 108 -9.36 -3.60 7.89
N VAL A 109 -8.45 -2.72 7.46
CA VAL A 109 -8.00 -1.57 8.25
C VAL A 109 -9.16 -0.65 8.62
N ILE A 110 -9.98 -0.27 7.64
CA ILE A 110 -11.14 0.60 7.84
C ILE A 110 -12.11 -0.01 8.86
N ARG A 111 -12.41 -1.29 8.73
CA ARG A 111 -13.28 -2.01 9.66
C ARG A 111 -12.70 -2.07 11.08
N ARG A 112 -11.39 -2.23 11.23
CA ARG A 112 -10.71 -2.28 12.53
C ARG A 112 -10.63 -0.92 13.22
N ILE A 113 -10.46 0.15 12.45
CA ILE A 113 -10.45 1.51 13.01
C ILE A 113 -11.83 1.88 13.59
N GLY A 114 -12.89 1.30 13.03
CA GLY A 114 -14.24 1.43 13.59
C GLY A 114 -14.86 2.81 13.40
N CYS A 115 -14.52 3.52 12.32
CA CYS A 115 -15.07 4.85 12.02
C CYS A 115 -16.57 4.86 11.73
N GLY A 116 -17.22 3.70 11.66
CA GLY A 116 -18.65 3.59 11.29
C GLY A 116 -18.92 3.79 9.79
N TYR A 117 -17.99 4.35 9.06
CA TYR A 117 -18.06 4.62 7.62
C TYR A 117 -17.10 3.75 6.85
N ILE A 118 -17.48 3.32 5.63
CA ILE A 118 -16.64 2.49 4.75
C ILE A 118 -16.31 3.24 3.46
N TYR A 119 -17.31 3.87 2.84
CA TYR A 119 -17.14 4.54 1.56
C TYR A 119 -16.32 5.82 1.67
N LEU A 120 -16.50 6.60 2.75
CA LEU A 120 -15.75 7.84 2.95
C LEU A 120 -14.22 7.62 3.03
N PRO A 121 -13.69 6.66 3.83
CA PRO A 121 -12.26 6.36 3.82
C PRO A 121 -11.74 5.87 2.46
N ILE A 122 -12.54 5.09 1.71
CA ILE A 122 -12.15 4.62 0.37
C ILE A 122 -12.14 5.76 -0.62
N LEU A 123 -13.09 6.69 -0.55
CA LEU A 123 -13.10 7.91 -1.36
C LEU A 123 -11.84 8.76 -1.07
N LEU A 124 -11.50 8.97 0.20
CA LEU A 124 -10.28 9.70 0.59
C LEU A 124 -9.02 9.00 0.08
N TYR A 125 -8.96 7.67 0.20
CA TYR A 125 -7.86 6.89 -0.37
C TYR A 125 -7.77 7.07 -1.89
N PHE A 126 -8.89 7.01 -2.57
CA PHE A 126 -8.95 7.19 -4.02
C PHE A 126 -8.46 8.59 -4.44
N CYS A 127 -8.89 9.64 -3.74
CA CYS A 127 -8.50 11.02 -4.06
C CYS A 127 -7.01 11.30 -3.77
N LEU A 128 -6.49 10.79 -2.66
CA LEU A 128 -5.17 11.19 -2.15
C LEU A 128 -4.05 10.22 -2.59
N PHE A 129 -4.32 8.94 -2.66
CA PHE A 129 -3.29 7.90 -2.75
C PHE A 129 -3.41 7.00 -3.98
N PHE A 130 -4.59 6.90 -4.61
CA PHE A 130 -4.83 5.93 -5.67
C PHE A 130 -3.85 6.10 -6.84
N CYS A 131 -3.72 7.32 -7.37
CA CYS A 131 -2.83 7.58 -8.50
C CYS A 131 -1.38 7.23 -8.17
N GLN A 132 -0.93 7.57 -6.96
CA GLN A 132 0.45 7.32 -6.55
C GLN A 132 0.69 5.83 -6.26
N PHE A 133 -0.16 5.19 -5.48
CA PHE A 133 0.07 3.85 -4.96
C PHE A 133 -0.43 2.75 -5.88
N GLN A 134 -1.49 2.97 -6.65
CA GLN A 134 -2.04 1.93 -7.51
C GLN A 134 -1.60 2.08 -8.98
N LEU A 135 -1.30 3.31 -9.43
CA LEU A 135 -0.90 3.55 -10.81
C LEU A 135 0.61 3.80 -10.99
N ASN A 136 1.31 4.30 -9.99
CA ASN A 136 2.75 4.53 -10.06
C ASN A 136 3.51 3.44 -9.29
N ILE A 137 3.63 3.58 -7.98
CA ILE A 137 4.50 2.78 -7.11
C ILE A 137 3.70 1.62 -6.51
N VAL A 138 3.30 0.64 -7.31
CA VAL A 138 2.39 -0.47 -6.90
C VAL A 138 2.92 -1.25 -5.69
N ARG A 139 4.24 -1.49 -5.61
CA ARG A 139 4.87 -2.16 -4.45
C ARG A 139 4.69 -1.37 -3.16
N HIS A 140 4.85 -0.05 -3.23
CA HIS A 140 4.61 0.83 -2.07
C HIS A 140 3.12 0.87 -1.69
N GLY A 141 2.22 0.77 -2.65
CA GLY A 141 0.78 0.75 -2.38
C GLY A 141 0.36 -0.45 -1.55
N ILE A 142 0.81 -1.65 -1.92
CA ILE A 142 0.51 -2.87 -1.14
C ILE A 142 1.24 -2.86 0.21
N MET A 143 2.51 -2.42 0.24
CA MET A 143 3.26 -2.22 1.48
C MET A 143 2.51 -1.28 2.45
N ALA A 144 2.07 -0.11 1.97
CA ALA A 144 1.37 0.87 2.79
C ALA A 144 0.08 0.31 3.40
N SER A 145 -0.68 -0.49 2.64
CA SER A 145 -1.89 -1.15 3.14
C SER A 145 -1.58 -2.07 4.32
N PHE A 146 -0.51 -2.88 4.24
CA PHE A 146 -0.07 -3.75 5.35
C PHE A 146 0.53 -2.97 6.52
N VAL A 147 1.24 -1.85 6.28
CA VAL A 147 1.73 -0.95 7.33
C VAL A 147 0.56 -0.34 8.10
N TRP A 148 -0.49 0.12 7.42
CA TRP A 148 -1.70 0.62 8.08
C TRP A 148 -2.40 -0.48 8.90
N LEU A 149 -2.42 -1.72 8.39
CA LEU A 149 -2.92 -2.86 9.14
C LEU A 149 -2.07 -3.11 10.39
N ALA A 150 -0.74 -3.09 10.28
CA ALA A 150 0.16 -3.22 11.42
C ALA A 150 -0.13 -2.12 12.47
N PHE A 151 -0.27 -0.87 12.05
CA PHE A 151 -0.57 0.26 12.95
C PHE A 151 -1.91 0.10 13.69
N SER A 152 -2.90 -0.56 13.10
CA SER A 152 -4.15 -0.84 13.80
C SER A 152 -3.98 -1.70 15.05
N TYR A 153 -2.90 -2.47 15.16
CA TYR A 153 -2.56 -3.30 16.32
C TYR A 153 -1.76 -2.58 17.41
N ILE A 154 -1.30 -1.35 17.18
CA ILE A 154 -0.63 -0.54 18.19
C ILE A 154 -1.61 -0.22 19.32
N LYS A 155 -2.88 0.09 19.00
CA LYS A 155 -3.94 0.34 20.01
C LYS A 155 -4.20 -0.86 20.91
N GLU A 156 -3.97 -2.08 20.41
CA GLU A 156 -4.11 -3.34 21.16
C GLU A 156 -2.84 -3.70 21.95
N CYS A 157 -1.80 -2.86 21.92
CA CYS A 157 -0.48 -3.14 22.52
C CYS A 157 0.11 -4.48 22.08
N SER A 158 -0.23 -4.96 20.88
CA SER A 158 0.15 -6.29 20.37
C SER A 158 1.37 -6.21 19.46
N LEU A 159 2.57 -6.20 20.07
CA LEU A 159 3.84 -6.17 19.31
C LEU A 159 3.96 -7.34 18.30
N LYS A 160 3.53 -8.56 18.71
CA LYS A 160 3.64 -9.74 17.82
C LYS A 160 2.85 -9.54 16.52
N LYS A 161 1.60 -9.07 16.60
CA LYS A 161 0.76 -8.82 15.42
C LYS A 161 1.30 -7.65 14.60
N PHE A 162 1.76 -6.58 15.26
CA PHE A 162 2.39 -5.45 14.58
C PHE A 162 3.59 -5.89 13.75
N VAL A 163 4.53 -6.62 14.36
CA VAL A 163 5.74 -7.13 13.70
C VAL A 163 5.38 -8.10 12.56
N PHE A 164 4.42 -8.99 12.77
CA PHE A 164 3.98 -9.93 11.74
C PHE A 164 3.50 -9.23 10.48
N PHE A 165 2.60 -8.25 10.59
CA PHE A 165 2.11 -7.51 9.41
C PHE A 165 3.16 -6.56 8.83
N LEU A 166 4.06 -6.04 9.65
CA LEU A 166 5.18 -5.24 9.18
C LEU A 166 6.18 -6.08 8.36
N LEU A 167 6.43 -7.32 8.75
CA LEU A 167 7.27 -8.26 7.98
C LEU A 167 6.61 -8.64 6.65
N ILE A 168 5.29 -8.83 6.63
CA ILE A 168 4.55 -9.01 5.36
C ILE A 168 4.71 -7.78 4.47
N ALA A 169 4.55 -6.57 5.03
CA ALA A 169 4.77 -5.32 4.29
C ALA A 169 6.19 -5.25 3.72
N ALA A 170 7.21 -5.62 4.52
CA ALA A 170 8.61 -5.65 4.10
C ALA A 170 8.88 -6.67 3.00
N GLY A 171 8.12 -7.74 2.95
CA GLY A 171 8.17 -8.72 1.87
C GLY A 171 7.73 -8.16 0.50
N PHE A 172 6.94 -7.09 0.47
CA PHE A 172 6.59 -6.36 -0.75
C PHE A 172 7.51 -5.16 -1.02
N GLN A 173 7.99 -4.52 0.05
CA GLN A 173 8.92 -3.39 -0.04
C GLN A 173 9.67 -3.22 1.28
N LEU A 174 10.99 -3.36 1.25
CA LEU A 174 11.86 -3.30 2.44
C LEU A 174 11.73 -2.00 3.24
N ALA A 175 11.35 -0.89 2.59
CA ALA A 175 11.11 0.39 3.25
C ALA A 175 10.08 0.31 4.41
N ALA A 176 9.24 -0.73 4.45
CA ALA A 176 8.33 -0.97 5.57
C ALA A 176 9.04 -1.07 6.93
N LEU A 177 10.27 -1.59 6.97
CA LEU A 177 11.02 -1.75 8.22
C LEU A 177 11.32 -0.42 8.91
N ALA A 178 11.35 0.69 8.15
CA ALA A 178 11.49 2.04 8.73
C ALA A 178 10.34 2.42 9.68
N PHE A 179 9.19 1.73 9.58
CA PHE A 179 8.06 1.97 10.47
C PHE A 179 8.13 1.19 11.80
N PHE A 180 9.11 0.30 11.98
CA PHE A 180 9.25 -0.49 13.21
C PHE A 180 9.38 0.38 14.49
N PRO A 181 10.19 1.46 14.53
CA PRO A 181 10.30 2.30 15.71
C PRO A 181 8.98 2.97 16.12
N PHE A 182 8.04 3.18 15.20
CA PHE A 182 6.76 3.83 15.47
C PHE A 182 5.90 3.04 16.46
N TYR A 183 6.06 1.73 16.58
CA TYR A 183 5.37 0.95 17.62
C TYR A 183 5.70 1.48 19.01
N PHE A 184 6.98 1.68 19.29
CA PHE A 184 7.44 2.16 20.61
C PHE A 184 7.11 3.64 20.81
N LEU A 185 7.20 4.43 19.76
CA LEU A 185 6.87 5.85 19.80
C LEU A 185 5.39 6.08 20.09
N LEU A 186 4.49 5.38 19.42
CA LEU A 186 3.05 5.57 19.54
C LEU A 186 2.43 4.86 20.75
N ASN A 187 3.12 3.87 21.31
CA ASN A 187 2.63 3.11 22.47
C ASN A 187 3.01 3.74 23.82
N ARG A 188 3.78 4.83 23.82
CA ARG A 188 4.10 5.60 25.03
C ARG A 188 3.30 6.89 25.07
N CYS A 189 2.74 7.21 26.23
CA CYS A 189 2.17 8.54 26.48
C CYS A 189 3.31 9.57 26.53
N TYR A 190 3.63 10.15 25.38
CA TYR A 190 4.60 11.24 25.34
C TYR A 190 3.96 12.54 25.80
N MET A 191 4.64 13.25 26.70
CA MET A 191 4.28 14.64 26.96
C MET A 191 4.44 15.46 25.69
N GLN A 192 3.54 16.42 25.44
CA GLN A 192 3.60 17.30 24.26
C GLN A 192 4.99 17.89 24.00
N LYS A 193 5.73 18.21 25.08
CA LYS A 193 7.13 18.69 24.99
C LYS A 193 8.06 17.73 24.25
N SER A 194 7.95 16.42 24.48
CA SER A 194 8.81 15.42 23.83
C SER A 194 8.53 15.30 22.34
N VAL A 195 7.26 15.44 21.91
CA VAL A 195 6.90 15.43 20.49
C VAL A 195 7.46 16.67 19.79
N VAL A 196 7.32 17.84 20.37
CA VAL A 196 7.89 19.09 19.85
C VAL A 196 9.41 18.99 19.74
N THR A 197 10.08 18.46 20.76
CA THR A 197 11.54 18.26 20.74
C THR A 197 11.97 17.33 19.60
N LEU A 198 11.25 16.22 19.36
CA LEU A 198 11.54 15.30 18.26
C LEU A 198 11.36 15.96 16.88
N ILE A 199 10.32 16.79 16.71
CA ILE A 199 10.11 17.56 15.47
C ILE A 199 11.27 18.54 15.27
N PHE A 200 11.68 19.26 16.30
CA PHE A 200 12.83 20.19 16.21
C PHE A 200 14.13 19.47 15.86
N ILE A 201 14.41 18.33 16.51
CA ILE A 201 15.60 17.53 16.20
C ILE A 201 15.57 17.04 14.73
N SER A 202 14.42 16.56 14.24
CA SER A 202 14.29 16.13 12.85
C SER A 202 14.49 17.27 11.85
N LEU A 203 13.95 18.46 12.14
CA LEU A 203 14.17 19.68 11.34
C LEU A 203 15.65 20.08 11.31
N ILE A 204 16.32 20.04 12.45
CA ILE A 204 17.77 20.33 12.53
C ILE A 204 18.56 19.32 11.69
N PHE A 205 18.23 18.02 11.75
CA PHE A 205 18.87 16.98 10.92
C PHE A 205 18.70 17.22 9.42
N VAL A 206 17.50 17.64 9.00
CA VAL A 206 17.23 18.01 7.60
C VAL A 206 18.03 19.26 7.20
N MET A 207 18.02 20.29 8.04
CA MET A 207 18.74 21.56 7.78
C MET A 207 20.25 21.37 7.71
N LEU A 208 20.83 20.48 8.51
CA LEU A 208 22.27 20.17 8.48
C LEU A 208 22.69 19.37 7.25
N GLY A 209 21.79 19.00 6.36
CA GLY A 209 22.09 18.25 5.13
C GLY A 209 22.69 16.88 5.38
N VAL A 210 22.52 16.33 6.59
CA VAL A 210 23.07 15.02 6.98
C VAL A 210 22.58 13.92 6.04
N SER A 211 21.36 14.00 5.53
CA SER A 211 20.80 13.07 4.56
C SER A 211 21.59 13.04 3.24
N GLN A 212 22.08 14.17 2.76
CA GLN A 212 22.88 14.25 1.54
C GLN A 212 24.30 13.69 1.75
N LYS A 213 24.90 13.89 2.93
CA LYS A 213 26.22 13.34 3.26
C LYS A 213 26.21 11.82 3.41
N ILE A 214 25.14 11.23 3.95
CA ILE A 214 24.99 9.76 4.07
C ILE A 214 24.83 9.13 2.67
N LEU A 215 24.05 9.74 1.77
CA LEU A 215 23.92 9.30 0.39
C LEU A 215 25.26 9.31 -0.36
N LEU A 216 26.08 10.35 -0.17
CA LEU A 216 27.40 10.49 -0.80
C LEU A 216 28.45 9.50 -0.24
N LEU A 217 28.28 9.02 1.00
CA LEU A 217 29.16 8.01 1.59
C LEU A 217 28.80 6.57 1.17
N GLY A 218 27.54 6.33 0.79
CA GLY A 218 27.05 5.02 0.31
C GLY A 218 27.33 4.75 -1.18
N THR A 219 27.83 5.73 -1.93
CA THR A 219 28.15 5.62 -3.36
C THR A 219 29.65 5.48 -3.66
N LYS A 220 30.47 5.28 -2.65
CA LYS A 220 31.87 4.84 -2.74
C LYS A 220 31.95 3.39 -2.28
#